data_c071501270203c0f890a121095591c1f
#
_entry.id   c071501270203c0f890a121095591c1f
#
_cell.length_a   1.000
_cell.length_b   1.000
_cell.length_c   1.000
_cell.angle_alpha   90.00
_cell.angle_beta   90.00
_cell.angle_gamma   90.00
#
_symmetry.space_group_name_H-M   'P 1'
#
loop_
_entity.id
_entity.type
_entity.pdbx_description
1 polymer ?
#
loop_
_entity_poly.entity_id
_entity_poly.type
_entity_poly.pdbx_seq_one_letter_code
_entity_poly.pdbx_strand_id
1 'polypeptide(L)'
;MTTQTRNEVLLEGIALEAPALSHENHGTRFYRFPLQVPRLSGTPDTLPVLVPEALLTAVRLEDPLRVRGQLRSFNNRSGVGNRLVLTVYAQ
;
A
#
# COMPACT_ATOMS: atom_id res chain seq x y z
N MET A 1 26.76 3.23 18.41
CA MET A 1 26.56 3.79 17.07
C MET A 1 25.09 3.77 16.72
N THR A 2 24.60 4.90 16.30
CA THR A 2 23.21 4.99 15.94
C THR A 2 23.05 4.78 14.45
N THR A 3 22.36 3.75 14.06
CA THR A 3 22.02 3.52 12.67
C THR A 3 20.68 4.16 12.39
N GLN A 4 20.71 5.12 11.53
CA GLN A 4 19.46 5.75 11.12
C GLN A 4 18.83 4.93 10.00
N THR A 5 17.71 4.29 10.31
CA THR A 5 16.97 3.54 9.32
C THR A 5 15.84 4.39 8.78
N ARG A 6 15.70 4.38 7.49
CA ARG A 6 14.64 5.11 6.84
C ARG A 6 13.74 4.13 6.10
N ASN A 7 12.45 4.21 6.35
CA ASN A 7 11.46 3.40 5.67
C ASN A 7 10.48 4.34 4.97
N GLU A 8 10.87 4.79 3.80
CA GLU A 8 10.07 5.70 3.00
C GLU A 8 10.03 5.19 1.57
N VAL A 9 8.82 5.10 1.02
CA VAL A 9 8.61 4.66 -0.36
C VAL A 9 7.86 5.73 -1.10
N LEU A 10 8.26 5.94 -2.35
CA LEU A 10 7.53 6.80 -3.27
C LEU A 10 7.22 5.98 -4.51
N LEU A 11 5.93 5.82 -4.79
CA LEU A 11 5.46 5.02 -5.91
C LEU A 11 4.58 5.85 -6.82
N GLU A 12 4.66 5.56 -8.11
CA GLU A 12 3.76 6.14 -9.09
C GLU A 12 3.09 5.01 -9.86
N GLY A 13 1.78 5.11 -10.00
CA GLY A 13 1.03 4.07 -10.67
C GLY A 13 -0.44 4.43 -10.78
N ILE A 14 -1.26 3.42 -10.97
CA ILE A 14 -2.70 3.61 -11.07
C ILE A 14 -3.42 2.68 -10.10
N ALA A 15 -4.53 3.14 -9.54
CA ALA A 15 -5.38 2.30 -8.72
C ALA A 15 -6.23 1.42 -9.64
N LEU A 16 -6.14 0.11 -9.45
CA LEU A 16 -6.88 -0.85 -10.27
C LEU A 16 -8.32 -1.03 -9.82
N GLU A 17 -8.58 -0.79 -8.54
CA GLU A 17 -9.90 -0.92 -7.96
C GLU A 17 -10.13 0.21 -6.96
N ALA A 18 -11.39 0.52 -6.72
CA ALA A 18 -11.75 1.51 -5.72
C ALA A 18 -11.32 1.06 -4.33
N PRO A 19 -10.86 1.98 -3.47
CA PRO A 19 -10.49 1.61 -2.11
C PRO A 19 -11.67 1.01 -1.35
N ALA A 20 -11.39 -0.06 -0.61
CA ALA A 20 -12.37 -0.74 0.24
C ALA A 20 -11.90 -0.69 1.68
N LEU A 21 -12.84 -0.63 2.61
CA LEU A 21 -12.51 -0.61 4.04
C LEU A 21 -11.73 -1.85 4.41
N SER A 22 -10.56 -1.65 5.00
CA SER A 22 -9.69 -2.72 5.46
C SER A 22 -9.88 -2.98 6.95
N HIS A 23 -9.65 -1.96 7.76
CA HIS A 23 -9.76 -2.08 9.21
C HIS A 23 -9.83 -0.71 9.86
N GLU A 24 -10.12 -0.71 11.15
CA GLU A 24 -10.09 0.49 11.97
C GLU A 24 -9.09 0.28 13.09
N ASN A 25 -8.29 1.30 13.36
CA ASN A 25 -7.29 1.25 14.41
C ASN A 25 -7.24 2.62 15.09
N HIS A 26 -7.47 2.63 16.41
CA HIS A 26 -7.46 3.85 17.23
C HIS A 26 -8.34 4.96 16.66
N GLY A 27 -9.54 4.59 16.19
CA GLY A 27 -10.49 5.55 15.66
C GLY A 27 -10.24 5.98 14.23
N THR A 28 -9.19 5.48 13.60
CA THR A 28 -8.88 5.79 12.20
C THR A 28 -9.25 4.61 11.33
N ARG A 29 -10.02 4.87 10.27
CA ARG A 29 -10.36 3.86 9.29
C ARG A 29 -9.32 3.84 8.19
N PHE A 30 -8.87 2.64 7.84
CA PHE A 30 -7.92 2.42 6.77
C PHE A 30 -8.59 1.70 5.62
N TYR A 31 -8.32 2.17 4.42
CA TYR A 31 -8.84 1.61 3.20
C TYR A 31 -7.71 1.00 2.40
N ARG A 32 -8.02 -0.01 1.61
CA ARG A 32 -7.04 -0.75 0.86
C ARG A 32 -7.41 -0.76 -0.62
N PHE A 33 -6.42 -0.56 -1.46
CA PHE A 33 -6.59 -0.71 -2.90
C PHE A 33 -5.32 -1.25 -3.54
N PRO A 34 -5.45 -1.95 -4.69
CA PRO A 34 -4.28 -2.40 -5.44
C PRO A 34 -3.74 -1.28 -6.30
N LEU A 35 -2.45 -1.00 -6.17
CA LEU A 35 -1.74 -0.03 -6.99
C LEU A 35 -0.90 -0.77 -8.01
N GLN A 36 -1.11 -0.48 -9.29
CA GLN A 36 -0.29 -1.03 -10.36
C GLN A 36 0.86 -0.10 -10.64
N VAL A 37 2.08 -0.60 -10.47
CA VAL A 37 3.30 0.17 -10.67
C VAL A 37 4.01 -0.39 -11.90
N PRO A 38 4.27 0.43 -12.92
CA PRO A 38 4.94 -0.05 -14.11
C PRO A 38 6.39 -0.41 -13.82
N ARG A 39 6.87 -1.42 -14.53
CA ARG A 39 8.28 -1.80 -14.51
C ARG A 39 8.94 -1.32 -15.80
N LEU A 40 10.27 -1.23 -15.77
CA LEU A 40 11.03 -0.89 -16.96
C LEU A 40 10.88 -1.97 -18.05
N SER A 41 10.69 -3.20 -17.64
CA SER A 41 10.47 -4.30 -18.57
C SER A 41 9.58 -5.35 -17.90
N GLY A 42 8.76 -6.02 -18.71
CA GLY A 42 7.92 -7.11 -18.24
C GLY A 42 6.60 -6.67 -17.64
N THR A 43 6.05 -7.55 -16.83
CA THR A 43 4.74 -7.35 -16.22
C THR A 43 4.80 -6.32 -15.10
N PRO A 44 3.86 -5.38 -15.03
CA PRO A 44 3.84 -4.42 -13.92
C PRO A 44 3.58 -5.10 -12.59
N ASP A 45 4.09 -4.50 -11.53
CA ASP A 45 3.85 -4.96 -10.17
C ASP A 45 2.52 -4.42 -9.65
N THR A 46 1.84 -5.25 -8.86
CA THR A 46 0.64 -4.82 -8.16
C THR A 46 0.90 -4.90 -6.67
N LEU A 47 0.78 -3.78 -5.98
CA LEU A 47 1.07 -3.67 -4.56
C LEU A 47 -0.17 -3.25 -3.79
N PRO A 48 -0.45 -3.89 -2.65
CA PRO A 48 -1.53 -3.42 -1.79
C PRO A 48 -1.11 -2.14 -1.08
N VAL A 49 -1.98 -1.14 -1.12
CA VAL A 49 -1.76 0.13 -0.45
C VAL A 49 -2.85 0.36 0.58
N LEU A 50 -2.44 0.68 1.81
CA LEU A 50 -3.35 1.09 2.87
C LEU A 50 -3.30 2.61 2.98
N VAL A 51 -4.48 3.22 3.01
CA VAL A 51 -4.60 4.67 3.06
C VAL A 51 -5.56 5.05 4.18
N PRO A 52 -5.20 6.02 5.03
CA PRO A 52 -6.14 6.50 6.04
C PRO A 52 -7.28 7.27 5.39
N GLU A 53 -8.43 7.25 6.03
CA GLU A 53 -9.65 7.88 5.52
C GLU A 53 -9.42 9.33 5.09
N ALA A 54 -8.59 10.07 5.81
CA ALA A 54 -8.30 11.46 5.51
C ALA A 54 -7.70 11.68 4.10
N LEU A 55 -7.00 10.67 3.57
CA LEU A 55 -6.37 10.76 2.26
C LEU A 55 -7.18 10.07 1.16
N LEU A 56 -8.33 9.51 1.52
CA LEU A 56 -9.11 8.69 0.61
C LEU A 56 -9.57 9.43 -0.63
N THR A 57 -9.91 10.70 -0.49
CA THR A 57 -10.42 11.52 -1.59
C THR A 57 -9.39 11.76 -2.70
N ALA A 58 -8.11 11.53 -2.41
CA ALA A 58 -7.05 11.70 -3.40
C ALA A 58 -6.94 10.50 -4.35
N VAL A 59 -7.59 9.38 -4.03
CA VAL A 59 -7.47 8.17 -4.82
C VAL A 59 -8.56 8.15 -5.88
N ARG A 60 -8.14 8.12 -7.15
CA ARG A 60 -9.05 8.05 -8.29
C ARG A 60 -8.66 6.88 -9.17
N LEU A 61 -9.68 6.16 -9.64
CA LEU A 61 -9.46 5.02 -10.54
C LEU A 61 -8.86 5.47 -11.86
N GLU A 62 -7.89 4.71 -12.34
CA GLU A 62 -7.27 4.88 -13.65
C GLU A 62 -6.48 6.18 -13.86
N ASP A 63 -6.51 7.09 -12.92
CA ASP A 63 -5.69 8.29 -13.00
C ASP A 63 -4.31 8.03 -12.39
N PRO A 64 -3.26 8.65 -12.94
CA PRO A 64 -1.93 8.53 -12.34
C PRO A 64 -1.95 8.98 -10.89
N LEU A 65 -1.37 8.16 -10.04
CA LEU A 65 -1.39 8.39 -8.61
C LEU A 65 0.03 8.27 -8.06
N ARG A 66 0.41 9.24 -7.26
CA ARG A 66 1.69 9.21 -6.54
C ARG A 66 1.42 8.89 -5.08
N VAL A 67 2.02 7.81 -4.61
CA VAL A 67 1.84 7.34 -3.24
C VAL A 67 3.16 7.47 -2.50
N ARG A 68 3.11 8.15 -1.36
CA ARG A 68 4.23 8.27 -0.45
C ARG A 68 3.85 7.59 0.84
N GLY A 69 4.73 6.75 1.34
CA GLY A 69 4.40 6.04 2.57
C GLY A 69 5.53 5.19 3.09
N GLN A 70 5.16 4.22 3.90
CA GLN A 70 6.07 3.27 4.50
C GLN A 70 5.75 1.87 4.02
N LEU A 71 6.79 1.08 3.83
CA LEU A 71 6.65 -0.32 3.50
C LEU A 71 6.55 -1.12 4.79
N ARG A 72 5.50 -1.94 4.91
CA ARG A 72 5.30 -2.82 6.05
C ARG A 72 5.08 -4.24 5.61
N SER A 73 5.59 -5.18 6.39
CA SER A 73 5.42 -6.59 6.11
C SER A 73 4.64 -7.27 7.23
N PHE A 74 3.83 -8.23 6.85
CA PHE A 74 3.05 -9.02 7.78
C PHE A 74 3.27 -10.50 7.51
N ASN A 75 3.35 -11.29 8.58
CA ASN A 75 3.31 -12.73 8.47
C ASN A 75 1.86 -13.16 8.57
N ASN A 76 1.36 -13.71 7.49
CA ASN A 76 0.01 -14.22 7.47
C ASN A 76 0.05 -15.73 7.71
N ARG A 77 -0.38 -16.15 8.89
CA ARG A 77 -0.48 -17.56 9.24
C ARG A 77 -1.87 -18.06 8.90
N SER A 78 -2.01 -18.59 7.72
CA SER A 78 -3.29 -19.17 7.33
C SER A 78 -3.10 -20.63 6.98
N GLY A 79 -3.35 -21.51 7.95
CA GLY A 79 -3.42 -22.95 7.71
C GLY A 79 -2.13 -23.63 7.29
N VAL A 80 -1.58 -23.29 6.17
CA VAL A 80 -0.44 -24.01 5.56
C VAL A 80 0.79 -23.12 5.52
N GLY A 81 1.39 -22.84 6.67
CA GLY A 81 2.63 -22.11 6.73
C GLY A 81 2.46 -20.59 6.81
N ASN A 82 3.59 -19.90 6.85
CA ASN A 82 3.63 -18.45 6.97
C ASN A 82 3.75 -17.80 5.61
N ARG A 83 2.99 -16.76 5.40
CA ARG A 83 3.05 -15.98 4.17
C ARG A 83 3.45 -14.55 4.50
N LEU A 84 4.50 -14.06 3.85
CA LEU A 84 4.94 -12.69 4.01
C LEU A 84 4.20 -11.80 3.02
N VAL A 85 3.50 -10.80 3.56
CA VAL A 85 2.75 -9.84 2.75
C VAL A 85 3.38 -8.48 2.93
N LEU A 86 3.74 -7.83 1.83
CA LEU A 86 4.26 -6.47 1.82
C LEU A 86 3.13 -5.50 1.51
N THR A 87 2.99 -4.48 2.34
CA THR A 87 1.93 -3.49 2.19
C THR A 87 2.53 -2.10 2.34
N VAL A 88 2.08 -1.18 1.51
CA VAL A 88 2.48 0.23 1.58
C VAL A 88 1.45 0.99 2.39
N TYR A 89 1.91 1.66 3.46
CA TYR A 89 1.06 2.54 4.25
C TYR A 89 1.24 3.96 3.73
N ALA A 90 0.22 4.49 3.09
CA ALA A 90 0.25 5.85 2.54
C ALA A 90 0.26 6.90 3.65
N GLN A 91 0.97 7.96 3.39
CA GLN A 91 1.07 9.09 4.31
C GLN A 91 0.66 10.38 3.64
#